data_9ef616fc8dca3d87825e6702d522e53e
#
_entry.id   9ef616fc8dca3d87825e6702d522e53e
#
_cell.length_a   1.000
_cell.length_b   1.000
_cell.length_c   1.000
_cell.angle_alpha   90.00
_cell.angle_beta   90.00
_cell.angle_gamma   90.00
#
_symmetry.space_group_name_H-M   'P 1'
#
loop_
_entity.id
_entity.type
_entity.pdbx_description
1 polymer ?
#
loop_
_entity_poly.entity_id
_entity_poly.type
_entity_poly.pdbx_seq_one_letter_code
_entity_poly.pdbx_strand_id
1 'polypeptide(L)'
;AACCDLAGCFETQISVQAKTTNVIIDSKELSLLGLSGVYNEILIDGIPVVVGLNYTYGVSSIPGTLIDKIHISQGLASVLQGASSITGQINIELKKPENKDPFFINIYGNSFGSTQVNFNYDFQIGKWKSLLSLHTTQPAQKIDENGDTFLDMPQTTKYSLYNKWMHGNSNEGYYTITTLRLLDEKRVGGQMDFDINNDKGNNLTYGQVIEFYQPE
;
A
#
# COMPACT_ATOMS: atom_id res chain seq x y z
N ALA A 1 9.15 -13.89 -2.32
CA ALA A 1 9.08 -13.29 -0.99
C ALA A 1 7.63 -12.94 -0.69
N ALA A 2 7.11 -13.28 0.47
CA ALA A 2 5.77 -12.91 0.90
C ALA A 2 5.83 -11.45 1.37
N CYS A 3 5.64 -10.51 0.46
CA CYS A 3 5.53 -9.09 0.82
C CYS A 3 4.14 -8.84 1.37
N CYS A 4 4.04 -8.30 2.58
CA CYS A 4 2.76 -7.92 3.15
C CYS A 4 2.16 -6.70 2.44
N ASP A 5 3.02 -5.75 2.05
CA ASP A 5 2.68 -4.54 1.32
C ASP A 5 3.77 -4.18 0.29
N LEU A 6 3.57 -3.09 -0.44
CA LEU A 6 4.53 -2.61 -1.43
C LEU A 6 5.89 -2.27 -0.80
N ALA A 7 5.93 -1.68 0.40
CA ALA A 7 7.19 -1.31 1.05
C ALA A 7 8.05 -2.55 1.33
N GLY A 8 7.44 -3.64 1.82
CA GLY A 8 8.12 -4.91 2.05
C GLY A 8 8.69 -5.56 0.79
N CYS A 9 8.12 -5.28 -0.40
CA CYS A 9 8.65 -5.78 -1.66
C CYS A 9 10.02 -5.19 -2.02
N PHE A 10 10.39 -4.05 -1.43
CA PHE A 10 11.66 -3.37 -1.70
C PHE A 10 12.77 -3.67 -0.69
N GLU A 11 12.52 -4.42 0.38
CA GLU A 11 13.53 -4.71 1.41
C GLU A 11 14.79 -5.41 0.87
N THR A 12 14.68 -6.13 -0.24
CA THR A 12 15.80 -6.83 -0.89
C THR A 12 16.35 -6.12 -2.12
N GLN A 13 15.84 -4.92 -2.45
CA GLN A 13 16.26 -4.18 -3.63
C GLN A 13 17.39 -3.19 -3.29
N ILE A 14 18.45 -3.19 -4.11
CA ILE A 14 19.60 -2.30 -3.89
C ILE A 14 19.27 -0.86 -4.32
N SER A 15 18.48 -0.68 -5.37
CA SER A 15 18.23 0.61 -6.00
C SER A 15 17.13 1.43 -5.33
N VAL A 16 16.22 0.78 -4.62
CA VAL A 16 15.11 1.42 -3.89
C VAL A 16 15.12 0.94 -2.46
N GLN A 17 15.07 1.87 -1.53
CA GLN A 17 15.06 1.58 -0.11
C GLN A 17 13.74 2.03 0.52
N ALA A 18 13.06 1.13 1.21
CA ALA A 18 11.97 1.51 2.10
C ALA A 18 12.56 2.11 3.39
N LYS A 19 12.34 3.41 3.61
CA LYS A 19 12.77 4.13 4.82
C LYS A 19 11.59 4.39 5.72
N THR A 20 11.71 4.08 7.00
CA THR A 20 10.72 4.48 8.00
C THR A 20 10.85 5.98 8.25
N THR A 21 9.78 6.71 8.03
CA THR A 21 9.68 8.16 8.25
C THR A 21 9.11 8.51 9.61
N ASN A 22 8.28 7.62 10.15
CA ASN A 22 7.74 7.74 11.50
C ASN A 22 7.63 6.34 12.14
N VAL A 23 8.41 6.13 13.20
CA VAL A 23 8.48 4.83 13.89
C VAL A 23 7.17 4.53 14.64
N ILE A 24 6.55 5.56 15.23
CA ILE A 24 5.37 5.39 16.12
C ILE A 24 4.17 4.82 15.37
N ILE A 25 4.01 5.18 14.10
CA ILE A 25 2.88 4.73 13.25
C ILE A 25 3.35 3.85 12.10
N ASP A 26 4.63 3.44 12.08
CA ASP A 26 5.28 2.65 11.02
C ASP A 26 4.98 3.18 9.62
N SER A 27 5.15 4.49 9.42
CA SER A 27 5.02 5.06 8.09
C SER A 27 6.34 4.94 7.33
N LYS A 28 6.25 4.56 6.06
CA LYS A 28 7.41 4.30 5.19
C LYS A 28 7.33 5.10 3.90
N GLU A 29 8.48 5.54 3.41
CA GLU A 29 8.64 6.10 2.08
C GLU A 29 9.61 5.25 1.26
N LEU A 30 9.49 5.30 -0.06
CA LEU A 30 10.47 4.71 -0.97
C LEU A 30 11.52 5.75 -1.34
N SER A 31 12.76 5.49 -0.97
CA SER A 31 13.92 6.32 -1.30
C SER A 31 14.64 5.73 -2.51
N LEU A 32 14.87 6.54 -3.54
CA LEU A 32 15.62 6.16 -4.73
C LEU A 32 16.90 6.99 -4.80
N LEU A 33 18.04 6.37 -5.07
CA LEU A 33 19.36 7.02 -5.08
C LEU A 33 19.69 7.78 -3.79
N GLY A 34 19.12 7.37 -2.66
CA GLY A 34 19.36 8.00 -1.36
C GLY A 34 18.52 9.26 -1.09
N LEU A 35 17.76 9.75 -2.06
CA LEU A 35 16.89 10.92 -1.90
C LEU A 35 15.52 10.54 -1.39
N SER A 36 14.79 11.50 -0.78
CA SER A 36 13.46 11.31 -0.23
C SER A 36 12.44 10.90 -1.28
N GLY A 37 11.43 10.16 -0.85
CA GLY A 37 10.34 9.67 -1.68
C GLY A 37 9.57 10.74 -2.46
N VAL A 38 9.54 11.98 -1.96
CA VAL A 38 8.89 13.11 -2.65
C VAL A 38 9.52 13.47 -4.00
N TYR A 39 10.75 13.05 -4.26
CA TYR A 39 11.45 13.25 -5.52
C TYR A 39 11.29 12.09 -6.51
N ASN A 40 10.60 11.03 -6.09
CA ASN A 40 10.29 9.87 -6.93
C ASN A 40 8.85 10.01 -7.46
N GLU A 41 8.61 9.48 -8.63
CA GLU A 41 7.27 9.32 -9.14
C GLU A 41 6.81 7.87 -8.97
N ILE A 42 5.70 7.67 -8.29
CA ILE A 42 5.11 6.34 -8.08
C ILE A 42 3.84 6.25 -8.91
N LEU A 43 3.85 5.32 -9.85
CA LEU A 43 2.73 5.04 -10.74
C LEU A 43 2.09 3.70 -10.39
N ILE A 44 0.79 3.62 -10.55
CA ILE A 44 0.03 2.36 -10.54
C ILE A 44 -0.58 2.18 -11.93
N ASP A 45 -0.21 1.10 -12.60
CA ASP A 45 -0.62 0.82 -14.00
C ASP A 45 -0.34 2.01 -14.95
N GLY A 46 0.75 2.75 -14.72
CA GLY A 46 1.16 3.91 -15.51
C GLY A 46 0.48 5.23 -15.14
N ILE A 47 -0.35 5.26 -14.10
CA ILE A 47 -1.06 6.46 -13.63
C ILE A 47 -0.44 6.93 -12.32
N PRO A 48 -0.07 8.23 -12.16
CA PRO A 48 0.47 8.76 -10.91
C PRO A 48 -0.65 8.84 -9.86
N VAL A 49 -0.61 7.95 -8.88
CA VAL A 49 -1.62 7.85 -7.82
C VAL A 49 -1.06 8.28 -6.47
N VAL A 50 0.23 8.04 -6.24
CA VAL A 50 0.90 8.40 -4.98
C VAL A 50 1.54 9.76 -5.14
N VAL A 51 0.82 10.82 -4.78
CA VAL A 51 1.26 12.22 -4.90
C VAL A 51 1.04 12.99 -3.59
N GLY A 52 1.87 14.00 -3.33
CA GLY A 52 1.72 14.88 -2.18
C GLY A 52 1.82 14.14 -0.83
N LEU A 53 0.84 14.32 0.05
CA LEU A 53 0.80 13.67 1.37
C LEU A 53 0.69 12.15 1.31
N ASN A 54 0.24 11.60 0.19
CA ASN A 54 0.13 10.15 -0.01
C ASN A 54 1.49 9.44 -0.09
N TYR A 55 2.60 10.15 -0.30
CA TYR A 55 3.93 9.53 -0.33
C TYR A 55 4.24 8.73 0.94
N THR A 56 3.82 9.23 2.08
CA THR A 56 4.10 8.62 3.37
C THR A 56 3.19 7.43 3.69
N TYR A 57 1.95 7.43 3.19
CA TYR A 57 0.95 6.41 3.53
C TYR A 57 0.56 5.53 2.34
N GLY A 58 0.60 6.06 1.12
CA GLY A 58 0.17 5.38 -0.08
C GLY A 58 1.03 4.17 -0.44
N VAL A 59 2.32 4.17 -0.07
CA VAL A 59 3.24 3.06 -0.36
C VAL A 59 2.80 1.77 0.35
N SER A 60 2.43 1.86 1.62
CA SER A 60 1.95 0.70 2.39
C SER A 60 0.48 0.36 2.15
N SER A 61 -0.22 1.15 1.33
CA SER A 61 -1.64 0.93 1.03
C SER A 61 -1.89 -0.18 0.00
N ILE A 62 -0.87 -0.55 -0.77
CA ILE A 62 -0.98 -1.55 -1.84
C ILE A 62 -0.63 -2.92 -1.30
N PRO A 63 -1.57 -3.89 -1.27
CA PRO A 63 -1.27 -5.25 -0.84
C PRO A 63 -0.26 -5.92 -1.77
N GLY A 64 0.78 -6.55 -1.22
CA GLY A 64 1.80 -7.24 -2.01
C GLY A 64 1.24 -8.35 -2.90
N THR A 65 0.14 -8.98 -2.47
CA THR A 65 -0.55 -10.03 -3.23
C THR A 65 -1.24 -9.56 -4.50
N LEU A 66 -1.49 -8.25 -4.62
CA LEU A 66 -2.11 -7.63 -5.80
C LEU A 66 -1.07 -7.22 -6.85
N ILE A 67 0.20 -7.12 -6.49
CA ILE A 67 1.29 -6.70 -7.36
C ILE A 67 1.66 -7.83 -8.32
N ASP A 68 1.74 -7.52 -9.61
CA ASP A 68 2.27 -8.42 -10.65
C ASP A 68 3.75 -8.11 -10.92
N LYS A 69 4.07 -6.86 -11.26
CA LYS A 69 5.42 -6.42 -11.60
C LYS A 69 5.72 -5.03 -11.04
N ILE A 70 6.99 -4.78 -10.81
CA ILE A 70 7.51 -3.48 -10.42
C ILE A 70 8.60 -3.09 -11.40
N HIS A 71 8.42 -1.97 -12.09
CA HIS A 71 9.40 -1.39 -12.98
C HIS A 71 10.03 -0.18 -12.33
N ILE A 72 11.36 -0.17 -12.25
CA ILE A 72 12.15 0.92 -11.67
C ILE A 72 12.98 1.55 -12.79
N SER A 73 12.78 2.85 -12.99
CA SER A 73 13.57 3.67 -13.91
C SER A 73 14.28 4.76 -13.11
N GLN A 74 15.59 4.86 -13.28
CA GLN A 74 16.41 5.89 -12.63
C GLN A 74 16.61 7.07 -13.57
N GLY A 75 16.61 8.28 -13.02
CA GLY A 75 16.76 9.53 -13.76
C GLY A 75 15.42 10.21 -14.06
N LEU A 76 15.49 11.27 -14.86
CA LEU A 76 14.30 12.07 -15.21
C LEU A 76 13.27 11.22 -15.98
N ALA A 77 12.03 11.24 -15.55
CA ALA A 77 10.94 10.61 -16.26
C ALA A 77 10.44 11.43 -17.45
N SER A 78 9.63 10.80 -18.30
CA SER A 78 8.96 11.48 -19.40
C SER A 78 7.95 12.50 -18.87
N VAL A 79 7.90 13.67 -19.47
CA VAL A 79 6.92 14.74 -19.17
C VAL A 79 5.47 14.24 -19.34
N LEU A 80 5.27 13.19 -20.17
CA LEU A 80 3.94 12.59 -20.37
C LEU A 80 3.46 11.78 -19.16
N GLN A 81 4.35 11.38 -18.27
CA GLN A 81 4.04 10.52 -17.12
C GLN A 81 3.99 11.33 -15.81
N GLY A 82 4.50 12.55 -15.80
CA GLY A 82 4.49 13.43 -14.64
C GLY A 82 5.72 14.33 -14.58
N ALA A 83 5.61 15.46 -13.89
CA ALA A 83 6.69 16.45 -13.73
C ALA A 83 7.48 16.26 -12.42
N SER A 84 7.11 15.30 -11.59
CA SER A 84 7.63 15.17 -10.21
C SER A 84 8.86 14.27 -10.09
N SER A 85 9.23 13.54 -11.15
CA SER A 85 10.34 12.60 -11.13
C SER A 85 11.67 13.30 -11.33
N ILE A 86 12.42 13.49 -10.25
CA ILE A 86 13.80 13.99 -10.29
C ILE A 86 14.78 12.83 -10.19
N THR A 87 14.53 11.87 -9.30
CA THR A 87 15.43 10.73 -9.04
C THR A 87 15.09 9.51 -9.84
N GLY A 88 13.82 9.33 -10.16
CA GLY A 88 13.34 8.19 -10.94
C GLY A 88 11.85 7.94 -10.77
N GLN A 89 11.42 6.87 -11.42
CA GLN A 89 10.05 6.45 -11.50
C GLN A 89 9.91 4.99 -11.07
N ILE A 90 8.91 4.71 -10.27
CA ILE A 90 8.52 3.36 -9.84
C ILE A 90 7.13 3.10 -10.38
N ASN A 91 7.00 2.26 -11.39
CA ASN A 91 5.70 1.86 -11.92
C ASN A 91 5.32 0.47 -11.42
N ILE A 92 4.19 0.38 -10.74
CA ILE A 92 3.65 -0.84 -10.15
C ILE A 92 2.54 -1.33 -11.05
N GLU A 93 2.76 -2.45 -11.74
CA GLU A 93 1.72 -3.13 -12.48
C GLU A 93 0.95 -4.05 -11.53
N LEU A 94 -0.36 -3.82 -11.43
CA LEU A 94 -1.26 -4.66 -10.67
C LEU A 94 -1.75 -5.83 -11.53
N LYS A 95 -2.04 -6.95 -10.88
CA LYS A 95 -2.57 -8.16 -11.53
C LYS A 95 -3.70 -7.84 -12.47
N LYS A 96 -3.75 -8.58 -13.56
CA LYS A 96 -4.80 -8.53 -14.58
C LYS A 96 -5.67 -9.78 -14.46
N PRO A 97 -6.96 -9.71 -14.81
CA PRO A 97 -7.83 -10.88 -14.81
C PRO A 97 -7.39 -11.85 -15.93
N GLU A 98 -6.73 -12.94 -15.55
CA GLU A 98 -6.18 -13.93 -16.49
C GLU A 98 -7.00 -15.21 -16.59
N ASN A 99 -7.94 -15.45 -15.68
CA ASN A 99 -8.78 -16.65 -15.58
C ASN A 99 -8.02 -17.99 -15.45
N LYS A 100 -6.73 -17.96 -15.13
CA LYS A 100 -5.94 -19.20 -14.93
C LYS A 100 -6.15 -19.76 -13.54
N ASP A 101 -6.10 -18.88 -12.53
CA ASP A 101 -6.34 -19.21 -11.13
C ASP A 101 -7.40 -18.22 -10.60
N PRO A 102 -8.70 -18.52 -10.83
CA PRO A 102 -9.76 -17.54 -10.59
C PRO A 102 -9.95 -17.20 -9.12
N PHE A 103 -9.34 -17.94 -8.22
CA PHE A 103 -9.55 -17.79 -6.78
C PHE A 103 -8.23 -17.89 -6.03
N PHE A 104 -7.94 -16.87 -5.22
CA PHE A 104 -6.75 -16.82 -4.37
C PHE A 104 -7.11 -16.29 -2.99
N ILE A 105 -6.75 -17.03 -1.94
CA ILE A 105 -6.81 -16.56 -0.55
C ILE A 105 -5.42 -16.68 0.05
N ASN A 106 -5.03 -15.65 0.79
CA ASN A 106 -3.83 -15.64 1.61
C ASN A 106 -4.15 -15.09 2.99
N ILE A 107 -3.70 -15.76 4.03
CA ILE A 107 -3.84 -15.35 5.42
C ILE A 107 -2.44 -15.27 6.00
N TYR A 108 -2.12 -14.16 6.63
CA TYR A 108 -0.86 -13.90 7.30
C TYR A 108 -1.12 -13.45 8.73
N GLY A 109 -0.30 -13.90 9.66
CA GLY A 109 -0.30 -13.45 11.06
C GLY A 109 1.12 -13.31 11.56
N ASN A 110 1.36 -12.40 12.48
CA ASN A 110 2.65 -12.19 13.13
C ASN A 110 2.58 -12.42 14.65
N SER A 111 3.75 -12.41 15.32
CA SER A 111 3.87 -12.59 16.77
C SER A 111 3.19 -11.51 17.60
N PHE A 112 2.98 -10.32 17.04
CA PHE A 112 2.24 -9.23 17.68
C PHE A 112 0.72 -9.38 17.58
N GLY A 113 0.21 -10.48 17.00
CA GLY A 113 -1.22 -10.75 16.86
C GLY A 113 -1.90 -10.00 15.70
N SER A 114 -1.16 -9.24 14.90
CA SER A 114 -1.71 -8.64 13.69
C SER A 114 -2.00 -9.71 12.65
N THR A 115 -3.15 -9.61 12.02
CA THR A 115 -3.60 -10.57 11.00
C THR A 115 -3.97 -9.85 9.72
N GLN A 116 -3.57 -10.41 8.58
CA GLN A 116 -3.92 -9.91 7.26
C GLN A 116 -4.63 -11.01 6.47
N VAL A 117 -5.69 -10.63 5.77
CA VAL A 117 -6.41 -11.52 4.86
C VAL A 117 -6.48 -10.87 3.50
N ASN A 118 -6.06 -11.60 2.49
CA ASN A 118 -6.13 -11.21 1.09
C ASN A 118 -7.02 -12.20 0.34
N PHE A 119 -7.90 -11.66 -0.47
CA PHE A 119 -8.82 -12.41 -1.32
C PHE A 119 -8.80 -11.81 -2.72
N ASN A 120 -8.50 -12.63 -3.74
CA ASN A 120 -8.61 -12.23 -5.14
C ASN A 120 -9.53 -13.19 -5.87
N TYR A 121 -10.38 -12.63 -6.73
CA TYR A 121 -11.32 -13.41 -7.53
C TYR A 121 -11.39 -12.85 -8.94
N ASP A 122 -11.05 -13.70 -9.92
CA ASP A 122 -11.12 -13.41 -11.34
C ASP A 122 -12.44 -13.97 -11.92
N PHE A 123 -13.18 -13.15 -12.63
CA PHE A 123 -14.40 -13.58 -13.30
C PHE A 123 -14.59 -12.87 -14.64
N GLN A 124 -15.45 -13.44 -15.46
CA GLN A 124 -15.76 -12.88 -16.76
C GLN A 124 -17.29 -12.79 -16.96
N ILE A 125 -17.74 -11.65 -17.45
CA ILE A 125 -19.13 -11.39 -17.83
C ILE A 125 -19.16 -10.98 -19.30
N GLY A 126 -19.57 -11.89 -20.16
CA GLY A 126 -19.53 -11.68 -21.62
C GLY A 126 -18.10 -11.43 -22.13
N LYS A 127 -17.85 -10.24 -22.68
CA LYS A 127 -16.51 -9.82 -23.15
C LYS A 127 -15.69 -9.05 -22.10
N TRP A 128 -16.27 -8.78 -20.92
CA TRP A 128 -15.61 -8.09 -19.83
C TRP A 128 -14.95 -9.09 -18.90
N LYS A 129 -13.66 -8.91 -18.66
CA LYS A 129 -12.91 -9.63 -17.63
C LYS A 129 -12.77 -8.74 -16.41
N SER A 130 -12.90 -9.31 -15.22
CA SER A 130 -12.77 -8.56 -13.97
C SER A 130 -11.90 -9.30 -12.96
N LEU A 131 -11.08 -8.53 -12.24
CA LEU A 131 -10.37 -8.92 -11.03
C LEU A 131 -10.95 -8.13 -9.86
N LEU A 132 -11.51 -8.84 -8.89
CA LEU A 132 -11.89 -8.30 -7.58
C LEU A 132 -10.83 -8.70 -6.56
N SER A 133 -10.29 -7.73 -5.83
CA SER A 133 -9.36 -7.95 -4.74
C SER A 133 -9.86 -7.27 -3.47
N LEU A 134 -9.91 -8.03 -2.38
CA LEU A 134 -10.23 -7.56 -1.04
C LEU A 134 -9.03 -7.80 -0.14
N HIS A 135 -8.69 -6.80 0.64
CA HIS A 135 -7.62 -6.89 1.63
C HIS A 135 -8.07 -6.29 2.95
N THR A 136 -7.74 -6.97 4.04
CA THR A 136 -7.92 -6.43 5.39
C THR A 136 -6.69 -6.69 6.23
N THR A 137 -6.34 -5.72 7.07
CA THR A 137 -5.37 -5.87 8.15
C THR A 137 -6.11 -5.61 9.47
N GLN A 138 -5.97 -6.54 10.42
CA GLN A 138 -6.47 -6.38 11.76
C GLN A 138 -5.36 -5.94 12.71
N PRO A 139 -5.68 -5.13 13.73
CA PRO A 139 -4.68 -4.49 14.57
C PRO A 139 -3.87 -5.51 15.40
N ALA A 140 -2.61 -5.18 15.64
CA ALA A 140 -1.77 -5.85 16.61
C ALA A 140 -2.33 -5.72 18.04
N GLN A 141 -1.94 -6.64 18.90
CA GLN A 141 -2.14 -6.49 20.35
C GLN A 141 -1.25 -5.34 20.87
N LYS A 142 -1.65 -4.74 21.97
CA LYS A 142 -0.79 -3.79 22.68
C LYS A 142 0.33 -4.57 23.38
N ILE A 143 1.55 -4.48 22.87
CA ILE A 143 2.74 -5.17 23.38
C ILE A 143 3.87 -4.15 23.53
N ASP A 144 4.57 -4.24 24.64
CA ASP A 144 5.79 -3.49 24.98
C ASP A 144 6.77 -4.52 25.57
N GLU A 145 7.66 -5.07 24.75
CA GLU A 145 8.64 -6.10 25.16
C GLU A 145 9.88 -5.47 25.81
N ASN A 146 10.19 -4.22 25.46
CA ASN A 146 11.39 -3.53 25.95
C ASN A 146 11.17 -2.73 27.24
N GLY A 147 9.91 -2.53 27.66
CA GLY A 147 9.53 -1.83 28.88
C GLY A 147 9.69 -0.30 28.83
N ASP A 148 9.63 0.29 27.61
CA ASP A 148 9.76 1.73 27.41
C ASP A 148 8.43 2.49 27.48
N THR A 149 7.34 1.78 27.73
CA THR A 149 5.96 2.28 27.79
C THR A 149 5.32 2.60 26.44
N PHE A 150 6.01 2.39 25.33
CA PHE A 150 5.48 2.58 23.98
C PHE A 150 5.07 1.25 23.34
N LEU A 151 4.16 1.32 22.41
CA LEU A 151 3.78 0.16 21.58
C LEU A 151 4.93 -0.20 20.65
N ASP A 152 5.40 -1.45 20.69
CA ASP A 152 6.42 -1.97 19.77
C ASP A 152 5.91 -2.03 18.32
N MET A 153 4.59 -2.16 18.14
CA MET A 153 3.93 -2.16 16.84
C MET A 153 2.64 -1.35 16.88
N PRO A 154 2.44 -0.42 15.93
CA PRO A 154 1.21 0.36 15.87
C PRO A 154 0.01 -0.56 15.56
N GLN A 155 -1.13 -0.20 16.14
CA GLN A 155 -2.40 -0.83 15.87
C GLN A 155 -2.94 -0.34 14.53
N THR A 156 -2.79 -1.13 13.49
CA THR A 156 -3.25 -0.79 12.13
C THR A 156 -4.50 -1.58 11.80
N THR A 157 -5.57 -0.87 11.48
CA THR A 157 -6.78 -1.43 10.88
C THR A 157 -6.88 -0.93 9.45
N LYS A 158 -7.00 -1.84 8.48
CA LYS A 158 -7.06 -1.50 7.06
C LYS A 158 -8.09 -2.34 6.35
N TYR A 159 -8.86 -1.68 5.49
CA TYR A 159 -9.76 -2.31 4.53
C TYR A 159 -9.48 -1.74 3.15
N SER A 160 -9.25 -2.61 2.19
CA SER A 160 -9.03 -2.21 0.81
C SER A 160 -9.87 -3.08 -0.12
N LEU A 161 -10.58 -2.42 -1.01
CA LEU A 161 -11.27 -3.02 -2.14
C LEU A 161 -10.63 -2.49 -3.42
N TYR A 162 -10.30 -3.41 -4.31
CA TYR A 162 -9.81 -3.10 -5.65
C TYR A 162 -10.61 -3.91 -6.67
N ASN A 163 -11.14 -3.25 -7.67
CA ASN A 163 -11.82 -3.92 -8.77
C ASN A 163 -11.36 -3.35 -10.11
N LYS A 164 -10.85 -4.23 -10.96
CA LYS A 164 -10.34 -3.88 -12.29
C LYS A 164 -11.17 -4.59 -13.34
N TRP A 165 -11.76 -3.84 -14.25
CA TRP A 165 -12.49 -4.32 -15.40
C TRP A 165 -11.70 -4.08 -16.67
N MET A 166 -11.66 -5.08 -17.54
CA MET A 166 -10.95 -5.02 -18.82
C MET A 166 -11.87 -5.47 -19.94
N HIS A 167 -11.91 -4.71 -21.04
CA HIS A 167 -12.67 -5.03 -22.23
C HIS A 167 -11.84 -4.76 -23.49
N GLY A 168 -11.95 -5.65 -24.46
CA GLY A 168 -11.23 -5.55 -25.72
C GLY A 168 -9.85 -6.18 -25.68
N ASN A 169 -9.14 -6.03 -26.79
CA ASN A 169 -7.78 -6.53 -26.99
C ASN A 169 -7.01 -5.48 -27.79
N SER A 170 -5.76 -5.22 -27.44
CA SER A 170 -4.89 -4.31 -28.17
C SER A 170 -4.72 -4.70 -29.66
N ASN A 171 -4.80 -6.00 -29.97
CA ASN A 171 -4.74 -6.50 -31.35
C ASN A 171 -6.01 -6.20 -32.16
N GLU A 172 -7.13 -5.91 -31.49
CA GLU A 172 -8.41 -5.57 -32.14
C GLU A 172 -8.60 -4.05 -32.28
N GLY A 173 -7.58 -3.26 -31.90
CA GLY A 173 -7.58 -1.80 -32.07
C GLY A 173 -8.34 -1.03 -30.99
N TYR A 174 -8.93 -1.71 -30.00
CA TYR A 174 -9.53 -1.05 -28.83
C TYR A 174 -9.27 -1.82 -27.54
N TYR A 175 -9.07 -1.08 -26.47
CA TYR A 175 -8.77 -1.64 -25.16
C TYR A 175 -9.22 -0.65 -24.08
N THR A 176 -10.06 -1.12 -23.19
CA THR A 176 -10.58 -0.31 -22.08
C THR A 176 -10.25 -0.95 -20.77
N ILE A 177 -9.70 -0.17 -19.84
CA ILE A 177 -9.51 -0.55 -18.45
C ILE A 177 -10.30 0.44 -17.60
N THR A 178 -11.09 -0.08 -16.68
CA THR A 178 -11.74 0.71 -15.63
C THR A 178 -11.34 0.12 -14.30
N THR A 179 -10.88 0.96 -13.39
CA THR A 179 -10.43 0.57 -12.06
C THR A 179 -11.21 1.34 -11.01
N LEU A 180 -11.66 0.65 -9.98
CA LEU A 180 -12.20 1.20 -8.76
C LEU A 180 -11.32 0.76 -7.60
N ARG A 181 -10.87 1.70 -6.79
CA ARG A 181 -10.12 1.44 -5.58
C ARG A 181 -10.74 2.21 -4.42
N LEU A 182 -10.98 1.51 -3.31
CA LEU A 182 -11.42 2.09 -2.06
C LEU A 182 -10.44 1.65 -0.98
N LEU A 183 -9.96 2.59 -0.21
CA LEU A 183 -9.07 2.35 0.91
C LEU A 183 -9.58 3.08 2.14
N ASP A 184 -9.68 2.36 3.24
CA ASP A 184 -9.93 2.89 4.59
C ASP A 184 -8.87 2.33 5.52
N GLU A 185 -8.08 3.22 6.13
CA GLU A 185 -6.98 2.84 6.99
C GLU A 185 -6.93 3.74 8.24
N LYS A 186 -6.82 3.08 9.39
CA LYS A 186 -6.62 3.72 10.69
C LYS A 186 -5.37 3.13 11.35
N ARG A 187 -4.48 4.00 11.79
CA ARG A 187 -3.29 3.65 12.58
C ARG A 187 -3.30 4.39 13.89
N VAL A 188 -3.02 3.67 14.96
CA VAL A 188 -2.87 4.20 16.32
C VAL A 188 -1.55 3.71 16.86
N GLY A 189 -0.68 4.64 17.25
CA GLY A 189 0.61 4.34 17.85
C GLY A 189 0.91 5.33 18.99
N GLY A 190 1.84 4.98 19.86
CA GLY A 190 2.23 5.80 21.00
C GLY A 190 2.35 4.98 22.27
N GLN A 191 2.09 5.61 23.41
CA GLN A 191 2.15 4.95 24.70
C GLN A 191 1.08 3.87 24.87
N MET A 192 1.40 2.84 25.67
CA MET A 192 0.53 1.71 25.96
C MET A 192 -0.84 2.11 26.52
N ASP A 193 -0.85 3.15 27.35
CA ASP A 193 -2.07 3.66 28.02
C ASP A 193 -2.83 4.66 27.16
N PHE A 194 -2.33 5.01 25.97
CA PHE A 194 -3.02 5.96 25.10
C PHE A 194 -4.40 5.44 24.67
N ASP A 195 -5.43 6.26 24.94
CA ASP A 195 -6.82 6.05 24.50
C ASP A 195 -7.27 7.22 23.63
N ILE A 196 -7.60 6.90 22.38
CA ILE A 196 -8.03 7.88 21.37
C ILE A 196 -9.26 8.71 21.82
N ASN A 197 -10.14 8.14 22.65
CA ASN A 197 -11.38 8.79 23.06
C ASN A 197 -11.18 9.75 24.25
N ASN A 198 -10.22 9.43 25.12
CA ASN A 198 -10.03 10.14 26.39
C ASN A 198 -8.82 11.09 26.34
N ASP A 199 -7.80 10.78 25.52
CA ASP A 199 -6.51 11.49 25.54
C ASP A 199 -6.34 12.45 24.38
N LYS A 200 -7.31 12.56 23.47
CA LYS A 200 -7.26 13.50 22.35
C LYS A 200 -7.19 14.95 22.85
N GLY A 201 -6.02 15.58 22.67
CA GLY A 201 -5.75 16.94 23.16
C GLY A 201 -5.32 17.01 24.63
N ASN A 202 -5.09 15.88 25.27
CA ASN A 202 -4.50 15.79 26.61
C ASN A 202 -2.97 15.77 26.51
N ASN A 203 -2.28 16.41 27.46
CA ASN A 203 -0.82 16.46 27.50
C ASN A 203 -0.18 15.37 28.41
N LEU A 204 -0.98 14.44 28.92
CA LEU A 204 -0.52 13.43 29.88
C LEU A 204 -0.01 12.16 29.19
N THR A 205 -0.61 11.79 28.06
CA THR A 205 -0.30 10.56 27.32
C THR A 205 0.01 10.90 25.87
N TYR A 206 1.11 10.38 25.35
CA TYR A 206 1.49 10.61 23.97
C TYR A 206 0.93 9.53 23.04
N GLY A 207 0.25 9.95 21.98
CA GLY A 207 -0.22 9.06 20.94
C GLY A 207 -0.39 9.78 19.61
N GLN A 208 -0.30 9.02 18.54
CA GLN A 208 -0.57 9.48 17.17
C GLN A 208 -1.67 8.64 16.57
N VAL A 209 -2.61 9.31 15.93
CA VAL A 209 -3.71 8.69 15.20
C VAL A 209 -3.73 9.22 13.79
N ILE A 210 -3.78 8.31 12.83
CA ILE A 210 -3.94 8.63 11.42
C ILE A 210 -5.18 7.90 10.93
N GLU A 211 -6.05 8.63 10.27
CA GLU A 211 -7.20 8.12 9.56
C GLU A 211 -7.07 8.56 8.10
N PHE A 212 -7.12 7.59 7.21
CA PHE A 212 -6.90 7.80 5.79
C PHE A 212 -8.00 7.09 5.00
N TYR A 213 -8.76 7.86 4.25
CA TYR A 213 -9.79 7.36 3.35
C TYR A 213 -9.53 7.84 1.93
N GLN A 214 -9.41 6.91 0.99
CA GLN A 214 -9.06 7.21 -0.40
C GLN A 214 -9.96 6.44 -1.37
N PRO A 215 -10.98 7.08 -1.96
CA PRO A 215 -11.70 6.58 -3.12
C PRO A 215 -11.00 7.03 -4.42
N GLU A 216 -10.79 6.11 -5.34
CA GLU A 216 -10.18 6.33 -6.65
C GLU A 216 -10.95 5.62 -7.78
#